data_928e6850e4a3bd861a3570e8cfa55fe2
#
_entry.id   928e6850e4a3bd861a3570e8cfa55fe2
#
_cell.length_a   1.000
_cell.length_b   1.000
_cell.length_c   1.000
_cell.angle_alpha   90.00
_cell.angle_beta   90.00
_cell.angle_gamma   90.00
#
_symmetry.space_group_name_H-M   'P 1'
#
loop_
_entity.id
_entity.type
_entity.pdbx_description
1 polymer ?
#
loop_
_entity_poly.entity_id
_entity_poly.type
_entity_poly.pdbx_seq_one_letter_code
_entity_poly.pdbx_strand_id
1 'polypeptide(L)'
;MSRVREAMVPEPRTIDASASAAEAGQLLARPEVHAVFVSDGDGRLVGVLTRKTLVREVVAPGRNPTETTVGEIAEPPHYTIESDMELEAAFHFLEENDAERVPVVEDGRLVGMLSRELLQRRLAEDEPPPPLEAA
;
A
#
# COMPACT_ATOMS: atom_id res chain seq x y z
N MET A 1 15.79 -4.42 -17.93
CA MET A 1 15.61 -3.67 -16.67
C MET A 1 14.29 -4.03 -16.03
N SER A 2 14.32 -4.20 -14.72
CA SER A 2 13.12 -4.61 -14.01
C SER A 2 12.15 -3.45 -13.79
N ARG A 3 10.88 -3.77 -13.85
CA ARG A 3 9.79 -2.82 -13.61
C ARG A 3 9.11 -3.12 -12.28
N VAL A 4 8.41 -2.13 -11.77
CA VAL A 4 7.68 -2.24 -10.50
C VAL A 4 6.75 -3.46 -10.49
N ARG A 5 6.05 -3.72 -11.59
CA ARG A 5 5.14 -4.86 -11.69
C ARG A 5 5.79 -6.21 -11.39
N GLU A 6 7.09 -6.31 -11.59
CA GLU A 6 7.83 -7.55 -11.36
C GLU A 6 8.20 -7.76 -9.90
N ALA A 7 8.21 -6.69 -9.10
CA ALA A 7 8.61 -6.73 -7.71
C ALA A 7 7.49 -6.41 -6.72
N MET A 8 6.35 -5.93 -7.19
CA MET A 8 5.22 -5.61 -6.31
C MET A 8 4.56 -6.87 -5.77
N VAL A 9 3.89 -6.71 -4.64
CA VAL A 9 2.98 -7.73 -4.13
C VAL A 9 1.67 -7.56 -4.90
N PRO A 10 1.25 -8.54 -5.72
CA PRO A 10 -0.01 -8.43 -6.45
C PRO A 10 -1.19 -8.62 -5.52
N GLU A 11 -2.35 -8.19 -5.97
CA GLU A 11 -3.60 -8.36 -5.25
C GLU A 11 -3.50 -7.93 -3.78
N PRO A 12 -3.17 -6.64 -3.52
CA PRO A 12 -3.08 -6.17 -2.16
C PRO A 12 -4.42 -6.26 -1.45
N ARG A 13 -4.39 -6.30 -0.13
CA ARG A 13 -5.62 -6.39 0.65
C ARG A 13 -6.45 -5.12 0.46
N THR A 14 -7.66 -5.30 -0.06
CA THR A 14 -8.56 -4.20 -0.37
C THR A 14 -9.91 -4.39 0.31
N ILE A 15 -10.62 -3.28 0.44
CA ILE A 15 -11.99 -3.26 0.92
C ILE A 15 -12.76 -2.26 0.05
N ASP A 16 -14.02 -2.57 -0.23
CA ASP A 16 -14.85 -1.68 -1.04
C ASP A 16 -15.21 -0.42 -0.27
N ALA A 17 -15.26 0.71 -0.97
CA ALA A 17 -15.57 2.00 -0.36
C ALA A 17 -16.93 2.02 0.34
N SER A 18 -17.87 1.17 -0.04
CA SER A 18 -19.19 1.07 0.59
C SER A 18 -19.22 0.19 1.84
N ALA A 19 -18.12 -0.53 2.12
CA ALA A 19 -18.06 -1.38 3.31
C ALA A 19 -18.02 -0.53 4.58
N SER A 20 -18.38 -1.14 5.72
CA SER A 20 -18.41 -0.42 6.98
C SER A 20 -17.04 -0.32 7.63
N ALA A 21 -16.89 0.70 8.46
CA ALA A 21 -15.68 0.85 9.29
C ALA A 21 -15.50 -0.36 10.22
N ALA A 22 -16.60 -0.99 10.65
CA ALA A 22 -16.54 -2.19 11.48
C ALA A 22 -15.87 -3.34 10.74
N GLU A 23 -16.18 -3.53 9.45
CA GLU A 23 -15.55 -4.56 8.63
C GLU A 23 -14.04 -4.29 8.49
N ALA A 24 -13.68 -3.03 8.24
CA ALA A 24 -12.28 -2.63 8.17
C ALA A 24 -11.57 -2.87 9.50
N GLY A 25 -12.26 -2.59 10.61
CA GLY A 25 -11.72 -2.84 11.95
C GLY A 25 -11.40 -4.30 12.18
N GLN A 26 -12.23 -5.21 11.68
CA GLN A 26 -11.97 -6.65 11.79
C GLN A 26 -10.69 -7.05 11.04
N LEU A 27 -10.45 -6.46 9.87
CA LEU A 27 -9.22 -6.70 9.12
C LEU A 27 -8.00 -6.11 9.85
N LEU A 28 -8.11 -4.88 10.30
CA LEU A 28 -7.01 -4.16 10.94
C LEU A 28 -6.75 -4.63 12.38
N ALA A 29 -7.65 -5.42 12.95
CA ALA A 29 -7.42 -6.05 14.25
C ALA A 29 -6.35 -7.14 14.17
N ARG A 30 -6.06 -7.66 12.99
CA ARG A 30 -5.00 -8.64 12.81
C ARG A 30 -3.65 -7.96 12.86
N PRO A 31 -2.70 -8.42 13.69
CA PRO A 31 -1.41 -7.75 13.83
C PRO A 31 -0.62 -7.60 12.55
N GLU A 32 -0.74 -8.56 11.64
CA GLU A 32 -0.01 -8.56 10.37
C GLU A 32 -0.59 -7.60 9.33
N VAL A 33 -1.81 -7.08 9.56
CA VAL A 33 -2.45 -6.15 8.63
C VAL A 33 -2.14 -4.73 9.09
N HIS A 34 -1.30 -4.03 8.34
CA HIS A 34 -0.89 -2.66 8.67
C HIS A 34 -1.75 -1.61 8.00
N ALA A 35 -2.25 -1.91 6.82
CA ALA A 35 -3.08 -1.00 6.04
C ALA A 35 -4.01 -1.80 5.15
N VAL A 36 -5.13 -1.18 4.81
CA VAL A 36 -6.10 -1.75 3.87
C VAL A 36 -6.36 -0.68 2.82
N PHE A 37 -6.26 -1.03 1.55
CA PHE A 37 -6.56 -0.10 0.48
C PHE A 37 -8.06 -0.10 0.21
N VAL A 38 -8.59 1.10 -0.01
CA VAL A 38 -10.01 1.27 -0.29
C VAL A 38 -10.18 1.50 -1.79
N SER A 39 -11.00 0.69 -2.43
CA SER A 39 -11.28 0.81 -3.85
C SER A 39 -12.78 0.96 -4.09
N ASP A 40 -13.12 1.54 -5.24
CA ASP A 40 -14.52 1.64 -5.64
C ASP A 40 -14.94 0.40 -6.45
N GLY A 41 -16.19 0.40 -6.95
CA GLY A 41 -16.72 -0.71 -7.71
C GLY A 41 -16.00 -1.01 -9.02
N ASP A 42 -15.22 -0.05 -9.53
CA ASP A 42 -14.44 -0.20 -10.75
C ASP A 42 -12.98 -0.59 -10.49
N GLY A 43 -12.63 -0.82 -9.23
CA GLY A 43 -11.27 -1.18 -8.87
C GLY A 43 -10.32 0.00 -8.74
N ARG A 44 -10.85 1.24 -8.81
CA ARG A 44 -10.03 2.44 -8.67
C ARG A 44 -9.67 2.65 -7.22
N LEU A 45 -8.42 3.07 -6.99
CA LEU A 45 -7.96 3.37 -5.65
C LEU A 45 -8.61 4.66 -5.15
N VAL A 46 -9.36 4.55 -4.05
CA VAL A 46 -10.02 5.68 -3.40
C VAL A 46 -9.16 6.22 -2.25
N GLY A 47 -8.56 5.34 -1.48
CA GLY A 47 -7.78 5.75 -0.34
C GLY A 47 -7.15 4.61 0.41
N VAL A 48 -6.60 4.93 1.57
CA VAL A 48 -5.92 3.99 2.46
C VAL A 48 -6.51 4.11 3.85
N LEU A 49 -6.60 2.99 4.54
CA LEU A 49 -7.14 2.93 5.89
C LEU A 49 -6.15 2.22 6.80
N THR A 50 -5.87 2.82 7.95
CA THR A 50 -5.00 2.25 8.98
C THR A 50 -5.73 2.25 10.32
N ARG A 51 -5.15 1.60 11.34
CA ARG A 51 -5.69 1.65 12.71
C ARG A 51 -5.78 3.09 13.21
N LYS A 52 -4.77 3.89 12.90
CA LYS A 52 -4.73 5.30 13.28
C LYS A 52 -5.92 6.07 12.68
N THR A 53 -6.25 5.78 11.44
CA THR A 53 -7.40 6.41 10.77
C THR A 53 -8.70 6.04 11.49
N LEU A 54 -8.88 4.77 11.84
CA LEU A 54 -10.07 4.33 12.57
C LEU A 54 -10.19 5.02 13.93
N VAL A 55 -9.08 5.12 14.65
CA VAL A 55 -9.09 5.80 15.94
C VAL A 55 -9.46 7.26 15.79
N ARG A 56 -8.83 7.96 14.86
CA ARG A 56 -9.04 9.40 14.66
C ARG A 56 -10.42 9.72 14.09
N GLU A 57 -10.91 8.93 13.14
CA GLU A 57 -12.13 9.27 12.40
C GLU A 57 -13.39 8.59 12.91
N VAL A 58 -13.27 7.51 13.67
CA VAL A 58 -14.42 6.75 14.17
C VAL A 58 -14.48 6.75 15.69
N VAL A 59 -13.41 6.31 16.35
CA VAL A 59 -13.41 6.16 17.80
C VAL A 59 -13.43 7.51 18.51
N ALA A 60 -12.51 8.41 18.17
CA ALA A 60 -12.41 9.71 18.85
C ALA A 60 -13.67 10.56 18.69
N PRO A 61 -14.27 10.68 17.49
CA PRO A 61 -15.51 11.46 17.34
C PRO A 61 -16.76 10.73 17.83
N GLY A 62 -16.66 9.45 18.15
CA GLY A 62 -17.82 8.67 18.62
C GLY A 62 -18.77 8.24 17.53
N ARG A 63 -18.27 8.05 16.32
CA ARG A 63 -19.12 7.58 15.20
C ARG A 63 -19.44 6.11 15.35
N ASN A 64 -20.59 5.71 14.80
CA ASN A 64 -20.99 4.31 14.80
C ASN A 64 -20.24 3.57 13.67
N PRO A 65 -19.37 2.59 14.00
CA PRO A 65 -18.58 1.91 12.98
C PRO A 65 -19.41 1.09 12.00
N THR A 66 -20.60 0.63 12.38
CA THR A 66 -21.44 -0.13 11.47
C THR A 66 -22.20 0.76 10.50
N GLU A 67 -22.33 2.04 10.78
CA GLU A 67 -23.04 3.00 9.96
C GLU A 67 -22.11 3.95 9.19
N THR A 68 -20.81 3.85 9.44
CA THR A 68 -19.80 4.68 8.77
C THR A 68 -19.16 3.84 7.66
N THR A 69 -19.15 4.37 6.43
CA THR A 69 -18.48 3.67 5.33
C THR A 69 -16.99 3.99 5.32
N VAL A 70 -16.18 3.05 4.85
CA VAL A 70 -14.75 3.28 4.75
C VAL A 70 -14.41 4.37 3.74
N GLY A 71 -15.24 4.54 2.71
CA GLY A 71 -15.05 5.61 1.73
C GLY A 71 -15.15 7.01 2.34
N GLU A 72 -15.94 7.17 3.41
CA GLU A 72 -16.09 8.46 4.11
C GLU A 72 -14.86 8.84 4.92
N ILE A 73 -14.10 7.86 5.39
CA ILE A 73 -13.00 8.08 6.34
C ILE A 73 -11.61 7.78 5.78
N ALA A 74 -11.53 7.09 4.64
CA ALA A 74 -10.25 6.73 4.05
C ALA A 74 -9.42 7.98 3.73
N GLU A 75 -8.14 7.91 3.99
CA GLU A 75 -7.22 8.98 3.63
C GLU A 75 -6.82 8.81 2.18
N PRO A 76 -6.75 9.88 1.38
CA PRO A 76 -6.18 9.76 0.05
C PRO A 76 -4.74 9.28 0.19
N PRO A 77 -4.26 8.42 -0.72
CA PRO A 77 -2.88 7.98 -0.65
C PRO A 77 -1.95 9.18 -0.91
N HIS A 78 -0.91 9.29 -0.11
CA HIS A 78 0.07 10.38 -0.30
C HIS A 78 0.82 10.20 -1.61
N TYR A 79 1.05 8.96 -1.98
CA TYR A 79 1.84 8.61 -3.18
C TYR A 79 1.23 7.41 -3.85
N THR A 80 1.35 7.38 -5.17
CA THR A 80 1.09 6.18 -5.97
C THR A 80 2.27 5.98 -6.91
N ILE A 81 2.49 4.75 -7.33
CA ILE A 81 3.55 4.41 -8.28
C ILE A 81 2.91 3.65 -9.45
N GLU A 82 3.30 4.02 -10.66
CA GLU A 82 2.83 3.30 -11.84
C GLU A 82 3.56 1.96 -11.96
N SER A 83 2.85 0.95 -12.41
CA SER A 83 3.38 -0.41 -12.50
C SER A 83 4.54 -0.55 -13.49
N ASP A 84 4.64 0.35 -14.46
CA ASP A 84 5.70 0.32 -15.48
C ASP A 84 6.93 1.15 -15.12
N MET A 85 6.96 1.77 -13.95
CA MET A 85 8.13 2.50 -13.48
C MET A 85 9.32 1.55 -13.29
N GLU A 86 10.53 2.03 -13.56
CA GLU A 86 11.74 1.25 -13.29
C GLU A 86 11.97 1.10 -11.80
N LEU A 87 12.45 -0.07 -11.38
CA LEU A 87 12.64 -0.38 -9.97
C LEU A 87 13.58 0.59 -9.26
N GLU A 88 14.68 0.96 -9.89
CA GLU A 88 15.61 1.92 -9.28
C GLU A 88 14.96 3.27 -9.04
N ALA A 89 14.19 3.73 -10.03
CA ALA A 89 13.48 5.00 -9.90
C ALA A 89 12.45 4.93 -8.78
N ALA A 90 11.75 3.81 -8.64
CA ALA A 90 10.79 3.59 -7.56
C ALA A 90 11.47 3.59 -6.19
N PHE A 91 12.64 2.94 -6.10
CA PHE A 91 13.40 2.90 -4.85
C PHE A 91 13.83 4.30 -4.40
N HIS A 92 14.37 5.10 -5.33
CA HIS A 92 14.73 6.48 -5.04
C HIS A 92 13.52 7.30 -4.60
N PHE A 93 12.38 7.09 -5.25
CA PHE A 93 11.15 7.77 -4.88
C PHE A 93 10.73 7.45 -3.44
N LEU A 94 10.78 6.17 -3.06
CA LEU A 94 10.43 5.75 -1.70
C LEU A 94 11.42 6.31 -0.67
N GLU A 95 12.71 6.34 -1.00
CA GLU A 95 13.72 6.91 -0.10
C GLU A 95 13.54 8.41 0.07
N GLU A 96 13.37 9.13 -1.02
CA GLU A 96 13.23 10.60 -0.99
C GLU A 96 12.00 11.04 -0.19
N ASN A 97 10.94 10.25 -0.22
CA ASN A 97 9.70 10.58 0.44
C ASN A 97 9.51 9.85 1.78
N ASP A 98 10.52 9.12 2.21
CA ASP A 98 10.48 8.32 3.45
C ASP A 98 9.24 7.44 3.52
N ALA A 99 8.89 6.84 2.40
CA ALA A 99 7.72 5.99 2.29
C ALA A 99 8.10 4.52 2.46
N GLU A 100 7.32 3.80 3.26
CA GLU A 100 7.56 2.37 3.51
C GLU A 100 6.77 1.48 2.57
N ARG A 101 5.52 1.86 2.30
CA ARG A 101 4.60 1.10 1.46
C ARG A 101 3.83 2.07 0.58
N VAL A 102 3.72 1.73 -0.69
CA VAL A 102 3.05 2.60 -1.66
C VAL A 102 2.17 1.73 -2.57
N PRO A 103 0.93 2.14 -2.81
CA PRO A 103 0.09 1.42 -3.76
C PRO A 103 0.59 1.60 -5.18
N VAL A 104 0.50 0.53 -5.95
CA VAL A 104 0.87 0.50 -7.37
C VAL A 104 -0.40 0.50 -8.18
N VAL A 105 -0.47 1.39 -9.15
CA VAL A 105 -1.67 1.58 -9.99
C VAL A 105 -1.35 1.43 -11.48
N GLU A 106 -2.37 1.09 -12.24
CA GLU A 106 -2.40 1.12 -13.69
C GLU A 106 -3.71 1.78 -14.09
N ASP A 107 -3.63 2.89 -14.80
CA ASP A 107 -4.82 3.63 -15.23
C ASP A 107 -5.76 3.95 -14.05
N GLY A 108 -5.19 4.29 -12.91
CA GLY A 108 -5.94 4.63 -11.70
C GLY A 108 -6.45 3.42 -10.90
N ARG A 109 -6.28 2.22 -11.41
CA ARG A 109 -6.71 1.00 -10.73
C ARG A 109 -5.59 0.42 -9.89
N LEU A 110 -5.93 -0.03 -8.71
CA LEU A 110 -4.98 -0.66 -7.81
C LEU A 110 -4.61 -2.05 -8.33
N VAL A 111 -3.33 -2.27 -8.60
CA VAL A 111 -2.85 -3.57 -9.10
C VAL A 111 -1.85 -4.23 -8.16
N GLY A 112 -1.28 -3.50 -7.21
CA GLY A 112 -0.32 -4.09 -6.29
C GLY A 112 0.10 -3.12 -5.20
N MET A 113 1.07 -3.57 -4.41
CA MET A 113 1.69 -2.76 -3.37
C MET A 113 3.20 -2.95 -3.45
N LEU A 114 3.94 -1.87 -3.29
CA LEU A 114 5.38 -1.91 -3.26
C LEU A 114 5.86 -1.54 -1.86
N SER A 115 6.69 -2.38 -1.24
CA SER A 115 7.32 -2.06 0.03
C SER A 115 8.80 -1.76 -0.19
N ARG A 116 9.32 -0.80 0.57
CA ARG A 116 10.74 -0.43 0.48
C ARG A 116 11.64 -1.61 0.83
N GLU A 117 11.27 -2.37 1.85
CA GLU A 117 12.02 -3.55 2.26
C GLU A 117 12.10 -4.61 1.16
N LEU A 118 10.96 -4.92 0.54
CA LEU A 118 10.92 -5.89 -0.55
C LEU A 118 11.73 -5.42 -1.73
N LEU A 119 11.66 -4.12 -2.04
CA LEU A 119 12.39 -3.52 -3.15
C LEU A 119 13.90 -3.55 -2.91
N GLN A 120 14.33 -3.29 -1.69
CA GLN A 120 15.75 -3.40 -1.33
C GLN A 120 16.28 -4.80 -1.56
N ARG A 121 15.51 -5.81 -1.15
CA ARG A 121 15.90 -7.22 -1.37
C ARG A 121 15.98 -7.54 -2.85
N ARG A 122 15.02 -7.08 -3.63
CA ARG A 122 14.98 -7.34 -5.08
C ARG A 122 16.16 -6.71 -5.79
N LEU A 123 16.50 -5.48 -5.46
CA LEU A 123 17.64 -4.78 -6.04
C LEU A 123 18.96 -5.46 -5.66
N ALA A 124 19.08 -5.96 -4.43
CA ALA A 124 20.25 -6.68 -3.98
C ALA A 124 20.42 -7.99 -4.76
N GLU A 125 19.34 -8.67 -5.10
CA GLU A 125 19.36 -9.88 -5.91
C GLU A 125 19.80 -9.61 -7.34
N ASP A 126 19.46 -8.43 -7.88
CA ASP A 126 19.81 -8.04 -9.23
C ASP A 126 21.27 -7.56 -9.33
N GLU A 127 21.93 -7.26 -8.23
CA GLU A 127 23.32 -6.87 -8.22
C GLU A 127 24.22 -8.10 -8.31
N PRO A 128 25.33 -8.02 -9.07
CA PRO A 128 26.29 -9.11 -9.07
C PRO A 128 26.88 -9.26 -7.67
N PRO A 129 27.18 -10.48 -7.24
CA PRO A 129 27.81 -10.67 -5.94
C PRO A 129 29.16 -9.98 -5.89
N PRO A 130 29.59 -9.45 -4.71
CA PRO A 130 30.89 -8.86 -4.61
C PRO A 130 31.97 -9.90 -4.94
N PRO A 131 33.09 -9.48 -5.55
CA PRO A 131 34.16 -10.44 -5.84
C PRO A 131 34.68 -11.05 -4.54
N LEU A 132 34.92 -12.34 -4.58
CA LEU A 132 35.50 -13.03 -3.45
C LEU A 132 36.93 -12.48 -3.29
N GLU A 133 37.18 -11.90 -2.12
CA GLU A 133 38.54 -11.45 -1.84
C GLU A 133 39.44 -12.66 -1.68
N ALA A 134 40.58 -12.62 -2.34
CA ALA A 134 41.59 -13.62 -2.12
C ALA A 134 42.09 -13.41 -0.70
N ALA A 135 41.94 -14.44 0.11
CA ALA A 135 42.35 -14.36 1.50
C ALA A 135 43.88 -14.19 1.58
#